data_31bc8978720930341030580059dccca5
#
_entry.id   31bc8978720930341030580059dccca5
#
_cell.length_a   1.000
_cell.length_b   1.000
_cell.length_c   1.000
_cell.angle_alpha   90.00
_cell.angle_beta   90.00
_cell.angle_gamma   90.00
#
_symmetry.space_group_name_H-M   'P 1'
#
loop_
_entity.id
_entity.type
_entity.pdbx_description
1 polymer ?
#
loop_
_entity_poly.entity_id
_entity_poly.type
_entity_poly.pdbx_seq_one_letter_code
_entity_poly.pdbx_strand_id
1 'polypeptide(L)'
;MEERHELLRGLPKVDEVLLDERLFLFASTPRDIIVESVREVIDTFRQEILSGERTCQVNNEEVFDKLSKILKERARMNLRRVLNATGVVLHTNLGRSRLSRQAYNAICEIADSYSTLEYDLKLGERGSRHDIISGIIKKVTGAQAAIAVNNNAAATMIVLAALARGKEVVISRGELVEVGGAFRIPDVMSESGAILKEVGATNKTRTSDYIAAYDPEKTAIFLKVHTSNYRIVGFTEDVSLNEMVELGKKYSVPVVYDMGNGLISDLSRYGLHEPTVSEALKAGADIVLFSGDKLLGGPQAGVIIGKKKYIDIIKKIIIHKIMITMFIFAR
;
A
#
# COMPACT_ATOMS: atom_id res chain seq x y z
N MET A 1 2.79 56.41 22.10
CA MET A 1 4.06 55.77 21.62
C MET A 1 4.89 55.24 22.78
N GLU A 2 5.01 55.99 23.89
CA GLU A 2 5.76 55.53 25.09
C GLU A 2 5.27 54.24 25.71
N GLU A 3 3.94 54.12 25.89
CA GLU A 3 3.30 52.87 26.41
C GLU A 3 3.63 51.62 25.58
N ARG A 4 3.64 51.71 24.25
CA ARG A 4 4.01 50.57 23.38
C ARG A 4 5.47 50.19 23.54
N HIS A 5 6.37 51.14 23.74
CA HIS A 5 7.78 50.86 23.99
C HIS A 5 7.99 50.15 25.32
N GLU A 6 7.23 50.53 26.35
CA GLU A 6 7.26 49.84 27.64
C GLU A 6 6.78 48.39 27.55
N LEU A 7 5.67 48.15 26.85
CA LEU A 7 5.15 46.80 26.62
C LEU A 7 6.14 45.91 25.84
N LEU A 8 6.81 46.46 24.81
CA LEU A 8 7.83 45.73 24.05
C LEU A 8 9.08 45.40 24.87
N ARG A 9 9.48 46.30 25.78
CA ARG A 9 10.60 46.08 26.73
C ARG A 9 10.26 45.01 27.78
N GLY A 10 9.00 44.87 28.13
CA GLY A 10 8.47 43.84 29.06
C GLY A 10 8.36 42.46 28.47
N LEU A 11 8.60 42.24 27.16
CA LEU A 11 8.61 40.89 26.59
C LEU A 11 9.79 40.07 27.13
N PRO A 12 9.56 38.81 27.56
CA PRO A 12 10.63 37.96 28.05
C PRO A 12 11.64 37.65 26.95
N LYS A 13 12.91 37.51 27.31
CA LYS A 13 13.93 37.08 26.38
C LYS A 13 13.83 35.58 26.12
N VAL A 14 14.26 35.15 24.93
CA VAL A 14 14.26 33.74 24.56
C VAL A 14 14.96 32.87 25.60
N ASP A 15 16.15 33.34 26.08
CA ASP A 15 16.94 32.60 27.06
C ASP A 15 16.24 32.51 28.43
N GLU A 16 15.47 33.50 28.82
CA GLU A 16 14.68 33.50 30.05
C GLU A 16 13.55 32.46 29.97
N VAL A 17 12.84 32.41 28.86
CA VAL A 17 11.78 31.41 28.62
C VAL A 17 12.35 29.98 28.56
N LEU A 18 13.56 29.82 28.00
CA LEU A 18 14.21 28.51 27.92
C LEU A 18 14.69 27.97 29.29
N LEU A 19 14.72 28.80 30.33
CA LEU A 19 15.05 28.40 31.71
C LEU A 19 13.82 28.01 32.52
N ASP A 20 12.58 28.08 31.95
CA ASP A 20 11.37 27.70 32.66
C ASP A 20 11.38 26.18 32.92
N GLU A 21 11.32 25.81 34.21
CA GLU A 21 11.36 24.41 34.67
C GLU A 21 10.22 23.55 34.05
N ARG A 22 9.10 24.16 33.67
CA ARG A 22 7.95 23.48 33.04
C ARG A 22 8.28 22.92 31.67
N LEU A 23 9.34 23.37 31.03
CA LEU A 23 9.84 22.80 29.76
C LEU A 23 10.33 21.37 29.91
N PHE A 24 10.57 20.89 31.15
CA PHE A 24 10.82 19.47 31.41
C PHE A 24 9.70 18.56 30.87
N LEU A 25 8.47 19.04 30.83
CA LEU A 25 7.33 18.33 30.22
C LEU A 25 7.56 18.00 28.73
N PHE A 26 8.46 18.68 28.09
CA PHE A 26 8.81 18.55 26.67
C PHE A 26 10.24 18.05 26.44
N ALA A 27 10.85 17.37 27.42
CA ALA A 27 12.24 16.90 27.36
C ALA A 27 12.51 15.93 26.17
N SER A 28 11.50 15.27 25.64
CA SER A 28 11.60 14.44 24.44
C SER A 28 11.56 15.22 23.11
N THR A 29 11.25 16.52 23.15
CA THR A 29 11.20 17.38 21.96
C THR A 29 12.62 17.89 21.63
N PRO A 30 13.06 17.82 20.37
CA PRO A 30 14.35 18.38 19.96
C PRO A 30 14.49 19.85 20.37
N ARG A 31 15.70 20.22 20.85
CA ARG A 31 15.94 21.56 21.40
C ARG A 31 15.72 22.69 20.39
N ASP A 32 16.07 22.47 19.15
CA ASP A 32 15.83 23.40 18.03
C ASP A 32 14.35 23.74 17.88
N ILE A 33 13.46 22.73 17.94
CA ILE A 33 12.00 22.90 17.90
C ILE A 33 11.52 23.74 19.09
N ILE A 34 12.06 23.51 20.29
CA ILE A 34 11.70 24.30 21.49
C ILE A 34 12.11 25.76 21.27
N VAL A 35 13.36 26.01 20.82
CA VAL A 35 13.88 27.38 20.58
C VAL A 35 13.04 28.11 19.52
N GLU A 36 12.73 27.46 18.41
CA GLU A 36 11.87 28.02 17.38
C GLU A 36 10.48 28.38 17.91
N SER A 37 9.89 27.47 18.70
CA SER A 37 8.57 27.68 19.29
C SER A 37 8.55 28.86 20.28
N VAL A 38 9.61 29.02 21.07
CA VAL A 38 9.76 30.18 21.97
C VAL A 38 9.85 31.49 21.18
N ARG A 39 10.65 31.51 20.11
CA ARG A 39 10.76 32.69 19.23
C ARG A 39 9.40 33.05 18.60
N GLU A 40 8.67 32.06 18.10
CA GLU A 40 7.35 32.26 17.51
C GLU A 40 6.35 32.86 18.50
N VAL A 41 6.36 32.37 19.75
CA VAL A 41 5.48 32.90 20.81
C VAL A 41 5.82 34.35 21.12
N ILE A 42 7.11 34.69 21.30
CA ILE A 42 7.56 36.05 21.58
C ILE A 42 7.24 36.99 20.40
N ASP A 43 7.47 36.54 19.17
CA ASP A 43 7.11 37.29 17.97
C ASP A 43 5.62 37.52 17.83
N THR A 44 4.80 36.54 18.18
CA THR A 44 3.33 36.70 18.20
C THR A 44 2.93 37.81 19.16
N PHE A 45 3.41 37.80 20.40
CA PHE A 45 3.12 38.86 21.37
C PHE A 45 3.67 40.23 20.92
N ARG A 46 4.84 40.27 20.26
CA ARG A 46 5.37 41.47 19.66
C ARG A 46 4.45 42.05 18.60
N GLN A 47 3.89 41.20 17.72
CA GLN A 47 2.96 41.65 16.69
C GLN A 47 1.64 42.14 17.30
N GLU A 48 1.09 41.44 18.31
CA GLU A 48 -0.11 41.86 19.04
C GLU A 48 0.08 43.26 19.69
N ILE A 49 1.25 43.58 20.23
CA ILE A 49 1.56 44.89 20.78
C ILE A 49 1.73 45.96 19.67
N LEU A 50 2.41 45.61 18.56
CA LEU A 50 2.62 46.54 17.45
C LEU A 50 1.32 46.87 16.71
N SER A 51 0.42 45.91 16.55
CA SER A 51 -0.89 46.13 15.95
C SER A 51 -1.84 46.92 16.86
N GLY A 52 -1.56 46.97 18.17
CA GLY A 52 -2.43 47.60 19.17
C GLY A 52 -3.55 46.71 19.66
N GLU A 53 -3.56 45.44 19.29
CA GLU A 53 -4.49 44.43 19.83
C GLU A 53 -4.20 44.15 21.31
N ARG A 54 -2.95 44.33 21.75
CA ARG A 54 -2.54 44.14 23.13
C ARG A 54 -2.14 45.45 23.77
N THR A 55 -2.76 45.74 24.92
CA THR A 55 -2.56 46.97 25.71
C THR A 55 -2.04 46.71 27.13
N CYS A 56 -1.76 45.42 27.48
CA CYS A 56 -1.26 45.03 28.81
C CYS A 56 0.03 44.21 28.67
N GLN A 57 0.81 44.20 29.75
CA GLN A 57 2.05 43.40 29.80
C GLN A 57 1.78 41.91 29.62
N VAL A 58 2.74 41.25 28.99
CA VAL A 58 2.72 39.76 28.83
C VAL A 58 3.27 39.18 30.12
N ASN A 59 2.55 38.23 30.70
CA ASN A 59 3.00 37.49 31.86
C ASN A 59 3.57 36.10 31.47
N ASN A 60 4.38 35.52 32.36
CA ASN A 60 5.04 34.24 32.09
C ASN A 60 4.07 33.06 31.95
N GLU A 61 2.89 33.13 32.55
CA GLU A 61 1.83 32.09 32.40
C GLU A 61 1.27 32.09 30.96
N GLU A 62 0.96 33.28 30.44
CA GLU A 62 0.47 33.40 29.05
C GLU A 62 1.49 32.92 28.02
N VAL A 63 2.78 33.24 28.25
CA VAL A 63 3.88 32.76 27.40
C VAL A 63 3.95 31.23 27.42
N PHE A 64 3.95 30.65 28.63
CA PHE A 64 4.02 29.22 28.78
C PHE A 64 2.78 28.50 28.22
N ASP A 65 1.60 29.02 28.42
CA ASP A 65 0.35 28.44 27.90
C ASP A 65 0.35 28.39 26.37
N LYS A 66 0.77 29.51 25.72
CA LYS A 66 0.87 29.60 24.27
C LYS A 66 1.97 28.66 23.74
N LEU A 67 3.15 28.65 24.39
CA LEU A 67 4.27 27.76 24.10
C LEU A 67 3.90 26.29 24.26
N SER A 68 3.23 25.94 25.35
CA SER A 68 2.75 24.57 25.61
C SER A 68 1.81 24.07 24.51
N LYS A 69 0.92 24.93 24.01
CA LYS A 69 0.03 24.57 22.89
C LYS A 69 0.80 24.29 21.61
N ILE A 70 1.73 25.16 21.24
CA ILE A 70 2.60 25.01 20.06
C ILE A 70 3.43 23.73 20.18
N LEU A 71 4.11 23.53 21.32
CA LEU A 71 4.96 22.37 21.53
C LEU A 71 4.16 21.06 21.52
N LYS A 72 2.97 21.01 22.15
CA LYS A 72 2.09 19.86 22.06
C LYS A 72 1.66 19.54 20.62
N GLU A 73 1.43 20.56 19.81
CA GLU A 73 1.05 20.39 18.42
C GLU A 73 2.23 19.93 17.56
N ARG A 74 3.42 20.52 17.74
CA ARG A 74 4.66 20.15 17.03
C ARG A 74 5.21 18.78 17.43
N ALA A 75 5.10 18.41 18.71
CA ALA A 75 5.47 17.10 19.22
C ALA A 75 4.47 16.01 18.82
N ARG A 76 3.33 16.38 18.28
CA ARG A 76 2.28 15.43 17.91
C ARG A 76 2.65 14.68 16.66
N MET A 77 2.56 13.35 16.69
CA MET A 77 2.79 12.52 15.52
C MET A 77 1.82 12.88 14.39
N ASN A 78 2.32 13.03 13.17
CA ASN A 78 1.50 13.31 11.98
C ASN A 78 0.54 12.15 11.69
N LEU A 79 1.04 10.90 11.78
CA LEU A 79 0.21 9.71 11.64
C LEU A 79 -0.42 9.35 13.00
N ARG A 80 -1.74 9.32 13.05
CA ARG A 80 -2.50 9.19 14.30
C ARG A 80 -3.60 8.15 14.18
N ARG A 81 -3.91 7.53 15.31
CA ARG A 81 -5.09 6.66 15.42
C ARG A 81 -6.36 7.49 15.24
N VAL A 82 -7.27 6.96 14.43
CA VAL A 82 -8.62 7.50 14.22
C VAL A 82 -9.67 6.44 14.46
N LEU A 83 -10.91 6.87 14.68
CA LEU A 83 -12.08 6.00 14.72
C LEU A 83 -12.69 5.97 13.32
N ASN A 84 -12.79 4.79 12.73
CA ASN A 84 -13.46 4.61 11.45
C ASN A 84 -14.96 4.44 11.67
N ALA A 85 -15.73 5.48 11.40
CA ALA A 85 -17.20 5.49 11.46
C ALA A 85 -17.84 5.63 10.06
N THR A 86 -17.10 5.31 8.98
CA THR A 86 -17.56 5.46 7.59
C THR A 86 -18.45 4.32 7.11
N GLY A 87 -18.49 3.18 7.83
CA GLY A 87 -19.12 1.95 7.35
C GLY A 87 -18.28 1.15 6.35
N VAL A 88 -17.11 1.66 5.92
CA VAL A 88 -16.20 0.97 4.98
C VAL A 88 -15.02 0.39 5.74
N VAL A 89 -15.03 -0.93 5.96
CA VAL A 89 -14.02 -1.63 6.78
C VAL A 89 -12.60 -1.48 6.18
N LEU A 90 -12.45 -1.66 4.88
CA LEU A 90 -11.18 -1.55 4.15
C LEU A 90 -11.01 -0.16 3.53
N HIS A 91 -11.26 0.88 4.30
CA HIS A 91 -11.20 2.26 3.80
C HIS A 91 -9.77 2.64 3.41
N THR A 92 -9.56 2.97 2.13
CA THR A 92 -8.24 3.25 1.54
C THR A 92 -7.49 4.35 2.30
N ASN A 93 -8.15 5.47 2.60
CA ASN A 93 -7.53 6.62 3.26
C ASN A 93 -7.32 6.43 4.77
N LEU A 94 -7.85 5.35 5.34
CA LEU A 94 -7.73 5.02 6.78
C LEU A 94 -6.83 3.80 7.04
N GLY A 95 -6.00 3.43 6.05
CA GLY A 95 -4.97 2.39 6.19
C GLY A 95 -5.41 0.98 5.83
N ARG A 96 -6.63 0.79 5.30
CA ARG A 96 -7.18 -0.50 4.86
C ARG A 96 -7.27 -1.54 5.99
N SER A 97 -6.76 -2.77 5.80
CA SER A 97 -6.87 -3.82 6.82
C SER A 97 -6.00 -3.55 8.04
N ARG A 98 -6.51 -3.97 9.20
CA ARG A 98 -5.76 -3.93 10.45
C ARG A 98 -5.02 -5.25 10.64
N LEU A 99 -3.80 -5.18 11.14
CA LEU A 99 -3.04 -6.37 11.51
C LEU A 99 -3.66 -7.07 12.72
N SER A 100 -3.56 -8.39 12.75
CA SER A 100 -3.88 -9.16 13.96
C SER A 100 -2.93 -8.78 15.11
N ARG A 101 -3.35 -9.04 16.36
CA ARG A 101 -2.52 -8.76 17.53
C ARG A 101 -1.21 -9.55 17.50
N GLN A 102 -1.26 -10.79 17.01
CA GLN A 102 -0.09 -11.64 16.86
C GLN A 102 0.90 -11.07 15.84
N ALA A 103 0.42 -10.64 14.67
CA ALA A 103 1.25 -10.01 13.65
C ALA A 103 1.89 -8.71 14.15
N TYR A 104 1.11 -7.87 14.85
CA TYR A 104 1.61 -6.65 15.47
C TYR A 104 2.76 -6.93 16.46
N ASN A 105 2.55 -7.89 17.38
CA ASN A 105 3.58 -8.23 18.38
C ASN A 105 4.86 -8.76 17.71
N ALA A 106 4.72 -9.61 16.69
CA ALA A 106 5.85 -10.14 15.93
C ALA A 106 6.64 -9.05 15.20
N ILE A 107 5.95 -8.03 14.66
CA ILE A 107 6.61 -6.88 14.04
C ILE A 107 7.40 -6.07 15.06
N CYS A 108 6.82 -5.78 16.24
CA CYS A 108 7.52 -5.05 17.30
C CYS A 108 8.77 -5.79 17.76
N GLU A 109 8.70 -7.12 17.95
CA GLU A 109 9.86 -7.95 18.33
C GLU A 109 11.02 -7.87 17.33
N ILE A 110 10.71 -7.85 16.01
CA ILE A 110 11.73 -7.80 14.98
C ILE A 110 12.23 -6.37 14.74
N ALA A 111 11.35 -5.36 14.87
CA ALA A 111 11.73 -3.97 14.62
C ALA A 111 12.74 -3.42 15.65
N ASP A 112 12.78 -3.99 16.84
CA ASP A 112 13.65 -3.60 17.94
C ASP A 112 14.99 -4.38 17.97
N SER A 113 15.29 -5.17 16.93
CA SER A 113 16.49 -6.03 16.92
C SER A 113 17.05 -6.30 15.53
N TYR A 114 18.27 -6.83 15.49
CA TYR A 114 18.80 -7.43 14.26
C TYR A 114 18.00 -8.69 13.91
N SER A 115 17.83 -8.96 12.61
CA SER A 115 17.02 -10.07 12.12
C SER A 115 17.69 -10.85 10.99
N THR A 116 17.16 -12.03 10.74
CA THR A 116 17.61 -12.94 9.66
C THR A 116 17.07 -12.55 8.27
N LEU A 117 16.76 -11.28 8.03
CA LEU A 117 16.09 -10.79 6.80
C LEU A 117 16.77 -11.27 5.50
N GLU A 118 18.10 -11.29 5.47
CA GLU A 118 18.91 -11.78 4.34
C GLU A 118 20.06 -12.68 4.80
N TYR A 119 19.87 -13.44 5.87
CA TYR A 119 20.90 -14.29 6.41
C TYR A 119 20.38 -15.69 6.77
N ASP A 120 21.00 -16.73 6.26
CA ASP A 120 20.72 -18.12 6.62
C ASP A 120 21.62 -18.53 7.79
N LEU A 121 21.02 -18.68 8.97
CA LEU A 121 21.73 -19.06 10.19
C LEU A 121 22.32 -20.47 10.14
N LYS A 122 21.77 -21.38 9.33
CA LYS A 122 22.25 -22.77 9.23
C LYS A 122 23.47 -22.87 8.33
N LEU A 123 23.46 -22.13 7.23
CA LEU A 123 24.54 -22.14 6.25
C LEU A 123 25.61 -21.09 6.57
N GLY A 124 25.31 -20.09 7.40
CA GLY A 124 26.23 -19.01 7.74
C GLY A 124 26.48 -18.05 6.56
N GLU A 125 25.54 -17.95 5.61
CA GLU A 125 25.69 -17.18 4.39
C GLU A 125 24.46 -16.28 4.09
N ARG A 126 24.55 -15.49 3.04
CA ARG A 126 23.46 -14.62 2.60
C ARG A 126 22.27 -15.42 2.09
N GLY A 127 21.10 -15.23 2.72
CA GLY A 127 19.81 -15.78 2.33
C GLY A 127 19.03 -14.86 1.39
N SER A 128 17.85 -15.32 0.99
CA SER A 128 16.91 -14.55 0.15
C SER A 128 15.70 -14.10 0.94
N ARG A 129 15.36 -12.78 0.90
CA ARG A 129 14.13 -12.25 1.49
C ARG A 129 12.87 -12.95 1.00
N HIS A 130 12.85 -13.39 -0.26
CA HIS A 130 11.68 -14.06 -0.84
C HIS A 130 11.40 -15.42 -0.20
N ASP A 131 12.42 -16.09 0.32
CA ASP A 131 12.27 -17.42 0.89
C ASP A 131 11.61 -17.41 2.26
N ILE A 132 11.72 -16.28 3.01
CA ILE A 132 11.12 -16.10 4.32
C ILE A 132 9.61 -16.36 4.29
N ILE A 133 8.90 -15.78 3.30
CA ILE A 133 7.42 -15.86 3.21
C ILE A 133 6.92 -16.88 2.20
N SER A 134 7.75 -17.27 1.22
CA SER A 134 7.36 -18.17 0.14
C SER A 134 6.79 -19.50 0.68
N GLY A 135 7.41 -20.05 1.72
CA GLY A 135 6.98 -21.29 2.35
C GLY A 135 5.57 -21.22 2.93
N ILE A 136 5.28 -20.19 3.72
CA ILE A 136 3.96 -20.01 4.35
C ILE A 136 2.88 -19.69 3.32
N ILE A 137 3.17 -18.84 2.33
CA ILE A 137 2.21 -18.51 1.28
C ILE A 137 1.83 -19.77 0.48
N LYS A 138 2.79 -20.58 0.08
CA LYS A 138 2.53 -21.86 -0.61
C LYS A 138 1.66 -22.79 0.23
N LYS A 139 1.94 -22.91 1.53
CA LYS A 139 1.17 -23.77 2.45
C LYS A 139 -0.28 -23.30 2.57
N VAL A 140 -0.51 -22.00 2.66
CA VAL A 140 -1.85 -21.42 2.86
C VAL A 140 -2.66 -21.40 1.57
N THR A 141 -2.04 -21.17 0.41
CA THR A 141 -2.73 -20.99 -0.86
C THR A 141 -2.79 -22.26 -1.72
N GLY A 142 -1.86 -23.19 -1.52
CA GLY A 142 -1.67 -24.36 -2.39
C GLY A 142 -0.85 -24.06 -3.66
N ALA A 143 -0.25 -22.88 -3.79
CA ALA A 143 0.54 -22.49 -4.94
C ALA A 143 1.87 -23.27 -5.04
N GLN A 144 2.39 -23.49 -6.26
CA GLN A 144 3.67 -24.12 -6.48
C GLN A 144 4.85 -23.21 -6.08
N ALA A 145 4.69 -21.88 -6.30
CA ALA A 145 5.68 -20.87 -5.96
C ALA A 145 5.01 -19.56 -5.62
N ALA A 146 5.70 -18.71 -4.83
CA ALA A 146 5.22 -17.42 -4.38
C ALA A 146 6.35 -16.42 -4.22
N ILE A 147 6.04 -15.15 -4.46
CA ILE A 147 6.87 -13.99 -4.11
C ILE A 147 5.97 -12.86 -3.65
N ALA A 148 6.54 -11.92 -2.88
CA ALA A 148 5.86 -10.68 -2.55
C ALA A 148 6.68 -9.47 -2.97
N VAL A 149 5.97 -8.41 -3.31
CA VAL A 149 6.49 -7.11 -3.73
C VAL A 149 5.75 -5.99 -2.97
N ASN A 150 6.11 -4.73 -3.18
CA ASN A 150 5.64 -3.59 -2.40
C ASN A 150 4.10 -3.43 -2.35
N ASN A 151 3.42 -3.67 -3.47
CA ASN A 151 1.97 -3.57 -3.60
C ASN A 151 1.49 -4.31 -4.85
N ASN A 152 0.16 -4.44 -5.03
CA ASN A 152 -0.40 -5.17 -6.16
C ASN A 152 -0.18 -4.48 -7.51
N ALA A 153 -0.06 -3.16 -7.55
CA ALA A 153 0.32 -2.43 -8.77
C ALA A 153 1.71 -2.84 -9.26
N ALA A 154 2.68 -2.91 -8.34
CA ALA A 154 4.02 -3.42 -8.63
C ALA A 154 3.99 -4.89 -9.05
N ALA A 155 3.12 -5.71 -8.44
CA ALA A 155 2.96 -7.12 -8.82
C ALA A 155 2.48 -7.25 -10.27
N THR A 156 1.44 -6.52 -10.66
CA THR A 156 0.90 -6.51 -12.03
C THR A 156 1.96 -6.01 -13.01
N MET A 157 2.60 -4.88 -12.72
CA MET A 157 3.67 -4.31 -13.57
C MET A 157 4.82 -5.29 -13.80
N ILE A 158 5.30 -5.94 -12.75
CA ILE A 158 6.43 -6.87 -12.84
C ILE A 158 6.05 -8.12 -13.65
N VAL A 159 4.85 -8.67 -13.42
CA VAL A 159 4.37 -9.84 -14.17
C VAL A 159 4.26 -9.51 -15.65
N LEU A 160 3.66 -8.38 -15.99
CA LEU A 160 3.54 -7.93 -17.38
C LEU A 160 4.91 -7.67 -18.02
N ALA A 161 5.80 -6.98 -17.32
CA ALA A 161 7.16 -6.72 -17.81
C ALA A 161 7.99 -8.02 -17.99
N ALA A 162 7.73 -9.04 -17.15
CA ALA A 162 8.46 -10.31 -17.22
C ALA A 162 7.99 -11.21 -18.37
N LEU A 163 6.69 -11.22 -18.64
CA LEU A 163 6.09 -12.23 -19.50
C LEU A 163 5.54 -11.66 -20.81
N ALA A 164 5.30 -10.34 -20.90
CA ALA A 164 4.62 -9.73 -22.02
C ALA A 164 5.29 -8.46 -22.58
N ARG A 165 6.53 -8.14 -22.21
CA ARG A 165 7.23 -6.97 -22.76
C ARG A 165 7.33 -7.05 -24.29
N GLY A 166 6.81 -6.04 -24.98
CA GLY A 166 6.76 -5.97 -26.45
C GLY A 166 5.75 -6.93 -27.09
N LYS A 167 4.88 -7.56 -26.28
CA LYS A 167 3.83 -8.47 -26.75
C LYS A 167 2.45 -8.08 -26.23
N GLU A 168 1.42 -8.64 -26.85
CA GLU A 168 0.03 -8.33 -26.52
C GLU A 168 -0.43 -9.05 -25.25
N VAL A 169 -1.15 -8.29 -24.42
CA VAL A 169 -1.92 -8.78 -23.28
C VAL A 169 -3.40 -8.58 -23.60
N VAL A 170 -4.11 -9.66 -23.78
CA VAL A 170 -5.55 -9.64 -24.12
C VAL A 170 -6.37 -9.55 -22.83
N ILE A 171 -7.22 -8.55 -22.73
CA ILE A 171 -8.05 -8.26 -21.55
C ILE A 171 -9.44 -7.78 -22.00
N SER A 172 -10.47 -8.10 -21.21
CA SER A 172 -11.82 -7.57 -21.40
C SER A 172 -11.85 -6.04 -21.19
N ARG A 173 -12.53 -5.31 -22.07
CA ARG A 173 -12.77 -3.87 -21.92
C ARG A 173 -13.52 -3.54 -20.62
N GLY A 174 -14.39 -4.42 -20.15
CA GLY A 174 -15.09 -4.30 -18.86
C GLY A 174 -14.18 -4.47 -17.64
N GLU A 175 -12.95 -4.95 -17.81
CA GLU A 175 -11.97 -5.19 -16.75
C GLU A 175 -10.84 -4.14 -16.73
N LEU A 176 -10.92 -3.09 -17.57
CA LEU A 176 -9.99 -1.96 -17.54
C LEU A 176 -10.33 -1.01 -16.40
N VAL A 177 -10.02 -1.46 -15.19
CA VAL A 177 -10.41 -0.78 -13.95
C VAL A 177 -9.45 0.33 -13.55
N GLU A 178 -10.00 1.34 -12.85
CA GLU A 178 -9.23 2.29 -12.05
C GLU A 178 -9.52 2.03 -10.57
N VAL A 179 -8.48 1.84 -9.76
CA VAL A 179 -8.58 1.58 -8.32
C VAL A 179 -7.61 2.46 -7.52
N GLY A 180 -8.01 2.84 -6.32
CA GLY A 180 -7.13 3.54 -5.38
C GLY A 180 -6.67 4.94 -5.80
N GLY A 181 -7.40 5.62 -6.68
CA GLY A 181 -7.22 7.04 -7.00
C GLY A 181 -6.25 7.37 -8.14
N ALA A 182 -5.48 6.41 -8.65
CA ALA A 182 -4.59 6.63 -9.80
C ALA A 182 -4.09 5.34 -10.48
N PHE A 183 -4.40 4.16 -9.95
CA PHE A 183 -3.99 2.91 -10.56
C PHE A 183 -4.96 2.53 -11.68
N ARG A 184 -4.51 2.63 -12.92
CA ARG A 184 -5.24 2.23 -14.12
C ARG A 184 -4.53 1.07 -14.80
N ILE A 185 -5.26 0.03 -15.15
CA ILE A 185 -4.69 -1.12 -15.85
C ILE A 185 -4.00 -0.72 -17.17
N PRO A 186 -4.57 0.14 -18.03
CA PRO A 186 -3.88 0.60 -19.25
C PRO A 186 -2.54 1.28 -19.00
N ASP A 187 -2.46 2.13 -17.96
CA ASP A 187 -1.23 2.85 -17.62
C ASP A 187 -0.13 1.88 -17.17
N VAL A 188 -0.51 0.91 -16.32
CA VAL A 188 0.42 -0.14 -15.85
C VAL A 188 0.91 -1.01 -17.00
N MET A 189 0.05 -1.33 -17.97
CA MET A 189 0.45 -2.06 -19.16
C MET A 189 1.47 -1.27 -19.98
N SER A 190 1.20 0.00 -20.25
CA SER A 190 2.10 0.88 -20.98
C SER A 190 3.47 0.96 -20.30
N GLU A 191 3.50 1.23 -18.99
CA GLU A 191 4.74 1.34 -18.21
C GLU A 191 5.52 0.01 -18.11
N SER A 192 4.82 -1.13 -18.15
CA SER A 192 5.47 -2.46 -18.19
C SER A 192 6.14 -2.77 -19.52
N GLY A 193 5.79 -2.02 -20.58
CA GLY A 193 6.18 -2.29 -21.97
C GLY A 193 5.36 -3.40 -22.63
N ALA A 194 4.24 -3.82 -22.05
CA ALA A 194 3.28 -4.71 -22.68
C ALA A 194 2.34 -3.93 -23.61
N ILE A 195 1.80 -4.59 -24.61
CA ILE A 195 0.87 -4.00 -25.56
C ILE A 195 -0.56 -4.38 -25.14
N LEU A 196 -1.37 -3.37 -24.83
CA LEU A 196 -2.77 -3.56 -24.49
C LEU A 196 -3.57 -4.04 -25.72
N LYS A 197 -4.26 -5.17 -25.58
CA LYS A 197 -5.23 -5.70 -26.54
C LYS A 197 -6.59 -5.88 -25.88
N GLU A 198 -7.42 -4.87 -25.97
CA GLU A 198 -8.76 -4.91 -25.38
C GLU A 198 -9.77 -5.65 -26.26
N VAL A 199 -10.65 -6.46 -25.63
CA VAL A 199 -11.67 -7.25 -26.32
C VAL A 199 -13.06 -7.02 -25.74
N GLY A 200 -14.08 -7.30 -26.55
CA GLY A 200 -15.47 -7.13 -26.16
C GLY A 200 -15.90 -5.67 -26.02
N ALA A 201 -16.94 -5.45 -25.26
CA ALA A 201 -17.49 -4.14 -24.89
C ALA A 201 -17.44 -3.96 -23.37
N THR A 202 -17.73 -2.74 -22.88
CA THR A 202 -17.72 -2.42 -21.45
C THR A 202 -18.56 -3.38 -20.61
N ASN A 203 -19.73 -3.76 -21.12
CA ASN A 203 -20.70 -4.59 -20.38
C ASN A 203 -20.81 -6.02 -20.92
N LYS A 204 -20.17 -6.36 -22.04
CA LYS A 204 -20.24 -7.71 -22.63
C LYS A 204 -18.93 -8.12 -23.25
N THR A 205 -18.38 -9.21 -22.77
CA THR A 205 -17.21 -9.88 -23.36
C THR A 205 -17.46 -11.39 -23.37
N ARG A 206 -17.17 -12.01 -24.51
CA ARG A 206 -17.34 -13.44 -24.73
C ARG A 206 -16.02 -14.12 -25.04
N THR A 207 -16.01 -15.43 -24.91
CA THR A 207 -14.84 -16.24 -25.33
C THR A 207 -14.49 -16.05 -26.79
N SER A 208 -15.50 -15.82 -27.67
CA SER A 208 -15.28 -15.51 -29.08
C SER A 208 -14.46 -14.24 -29.32
N ASP A 209 -14.56 -13.25 -28.44
CA ASP A 209 -13.81 -12.00 -28.56
C ASP A 209 -12.33 -12.23 -28.30
N TYR A 210 -12.00 -13.07 -27.31
CA TYR A 210 -10.62 -13.49 -27.03
C TYR A 210 -10.05 -14.34 -28.17
N ILE A 211 -10.87 -15.25 -28.74
CA ILE A 211 -10.45 -16.09 -29.86
C ILE A 211 -10.14 -15.24 -31.09
N ALA A 212 -10.99 -14.26 -31.39
CA ALA A 212 -10.80 -13.36 -32.53
C ALA A 212 -9.57 -12.45 -32.37
N ALA A 213 -9.21 -12.10 -31.15
CA ALA A 213 -8.04 -11.25 -30.86
C ALA A 213 -6.73 -12.04 -30.74
N TYR A 214 -6.78 -13.36 -30.58
CA TYR A 214 -5.60 -14.18 -30.42
C TYR A 214 -4.71 -14.19 -31.66
N ASP A 215 -3.44 -13.91 -31.46
CA ASP A 215 -2.37 -14.00 -32.46
C ASP A 215 -1.22 -14.85 -31.86
N PRO A 216 -0.89 -16.02 -32.43
CA PRO A 216 0.10 -16.93 -31.87
C PRO A 216 1.51 -16.31 -31.77
N GLU A 217 1.84 -15.28 -32.58
CA GLU A 217 3.14 -14.63 -32.56
C GLU A 217 3.19 -13.47 -31.59
N LYS A 218 2.06 -12.81 -31.30
CA LYS A 218 1.99 -11.59 -30.53
C LYS A 218 1.41 -11.77 -29.13
N THR A 219 0.39 -12.62 -28.98
CA THR A 219 -0.32 -12.79 -27.69
C THR A 219 0.56 -13.50 -26.66
N ALA A 220 0.87 -12.82 -25.57
CA ALA A 220 1.69 -13.36 -24.48
C ALA A 220 0.86 -13.82 -23.27
N ILE A 221 -0.25 -13.13 -22.95
CA ILE A 221 -1.04 -13.33 -21.73
C ILE A 221 -2.52 -13.12 -22.02
N PHE A 222 -3.37 -13.95 -21.45
CA PHE A 222 -4.76 -13.64 -21.17
C PHE A 222 -4.86 -13.10 -19.74
N LEU A 223 -5.21 -11.83 -19.60
CA LEU A 223 -5.34 -11.17 -18.29
C LEU A 223 -6.81 -11.08 -17.91
N LYS A 224 -7.13 -11.56 -16.72
CA LYS A 224 -8.42 -11.34 -16.06
C LYS A 224 -8.21 -10.47 -14.83
N VAL A 225 -9.07 -9.46 -14.65
CA VAL A 225 -9.04 -8.54 -13.51
C VAL A 225 -10.39 -8.60 -12.78
N HIS A 226 -10.34 -8.82 -11.48
CA HIS A 226 -11.54 -8.86 -10.65
C HIS A 226 -12.04 -7.44 -10.32
N THR A 227 -13.31 -7.16 -10.61
CA THR A 227 -13.96 -5.87 -10.38
C THR A 227 -14.50 -5.77 -8.96
N SER A 228 -13.61 -5.78 -7.96
CA SER A 228 -13.99 -5.85 -6.53
C SER A 228 -14.61 -4.56 -5.98
N ASN A 229 -14.47 -3.43 -6.67
CA ASN A 229 -14.88 -2.10 -6.18
C ASN A 229 -16.08 -1.50 -6.92
N TYR A 230 -16.60 -2.16 -7.95
CA TYR A 230 -17.81 -1.77 -8.64
C TYR A 230 -18.50 -2.99 -9.28
N ARG A 231 -19.75 -2.82 -9.71
CA ARG A 231 -20.51 -3.81 -10.45
C ARG A 231 -21.19 -3.17 -11.65
N ILE A 232 -21.19 -3.89 -12.78
CA ILE A 232 -22.02 -3.55 -13.92
C ILE A 232 -23.29 -4.40 -13.81
N VAL A 233 -24.45 -3.76 -13.83
CA VAL A 233 -25.75 -4.42 -13.64
C VAL A 233 -26.63 -4.21 -14.88
N GLY A 234 -27.42 -5.22 -15.27
CA GLY A 234 -28.30 -5.18 -16.42
C GLY A 234 -27.87 -6.16 -17.51
N PHE A 235 -27.80 -5.73 -18.74
CA PHE A 235 -27.38 -6.58 -19.87
C PHE A 235 -25.85 -6.77 -19.88
N THR A 236 -25.37 -7.64 -19.02
CA THR A 236 -23.95 -7.93 -18.84
C THR A 236 -23.61 -9.38 -19.19
N GLU A 237 -22.39 -9.60 -19.66
CA GLU A 237 -21.81 -10.92 -19.91
C GLU A 237 -20.30 -10.80 -19.76
N ASP A 238 -19.67 -11.68 -19.00
CA ASP A 238 -18.24 -11.72 -18.80
C ASP A 238 -17.71 -13.16 -18.98
N VAL A 239 -16.45 -13.29 -19.34
CA VAL A 239 -15.77 -14.59 -19.44
C VAL A 239 -15.32 -15.00 -18.04
N SER A 240 -15.83 -16.13 -17.55
CA SER A 240 -15.43 -16.68 -16.27
C SER A 240 -13.95 -17.09 -16.26
N LEU A 241 -13.36 -17.21 -15.06
CA LEU A 241 -11.97 -17.68 -14.94
C LEU A 241 -11.79 -19.09 -15.52
N ASN A 242 -12.79 -19.98 -15.35
CA ASN A 242 -12.73 -21.33 -15.92
C ASN A 242 -12.69 -21.32 -17.45
N GLU A 243 -13.55 -20.54 -18.10
CA GLU A 243 -13.54 -20.38 -19.55
C GLU A 243 -12.23 -19.79 -20.04
N MET A 244 -11.69 -18.77 -19.33
CA MET A 244 -10.39 -18.18 -19.66
C MET A 244 -9.26 -19.21 -19.56
N VAL A 245 -9.27 -20.04 -18.53
CA VAL A 245 -8.28 -21.12 -18.35
C VAL A 245 -8.37 -22.16 -19.46
N GLU A 246 -9.57 -22.54 -19.89
CA GLU A 246 -9.75 -23.46 -21.03
C GLU A 246 -9.22 -22.85 -22.35
N LEU A 247 -9.43 -21.54 -22.57
CA LEU A 247 -8.81 -20.83 -23.70
C LEU A 247 -7.29 -20.82 -23.57
N GLY A 248 -6.76 -20.52 -22.39
CA GLY A 248 -5.31 -20.53 -22.12
C GLY A 248 -4.69 -21.89 -22.42
N LYS A 249 -5.33 -22.99 -22.03
CA LYS A 249 -4.88 -24.34 -22.35
C LYS A 249 -4.92 -24.62 -23.85
N LYS A 250 -6.02 -24.25 -24.50
CA LYS A 250 -6.22 -24.49 -25.94
C LYS A 250 -5.17 -23.79 -26.80
N TYR A 251 -4.82 -22.55 -26.44
CA TYR A 251 -3.88 -21.72 -27.20
C TYR A 251 -2.47 -21.69 -26.62
N SER A 252 -2.22 -22.42 -25.55
CA SER A 252 -0.94 -22.42 -24.82
C SER A 252 -0.51 -21.02 -24.32
N VAL A 253 -1.47 -20.16 -24.00
CA VAL A 253 -1.28 -18.80 -23.47
C VAL A 253 -1.50 -18.82 -21.97
N PRO A 254 -0.56 -18.30 -21.14
CA PRO A 254 -0.75 -18.23 -19.70
C PRO A 254 -1.90 -17.31 -19.32
N VAL A 255 -2.66 -17.74 -18.32
CA VAL A 255 -3.74 -16.97 -17.71
C VAL A 255 -3.26 -16.34 -16.43
N VAL A 256 -3.28 -15.01 -16.39
CA VAL A 256 -2.98 -14.20 -15.21
C VAL A 256 -4.29 -13.66 -14.64
N TYR A 257 -4.51 -13.89 -13.36
CA TYR A 257 -5.69 -13.39 -12.65
C TYR A 257 -5.28 -12.40 -11.58
N ASP A 258 -5.56 -11.11 -11.80
CA ASP A 258 -5.46 -10.07 -10.79
C ASP A 258 -6.77 -9.99 -10.01
N MET A 259 -6.80 -10.67 -8.86
CA MET A 259 -8.01 -10.69 -8.02
C MET A 259 -8.05 -9.54 -7.02
N GLY A 260 -6.98 -8.84 -6.80
CA GLY A 260 -6.88 -7.64 -5.97
C GLY A 260 -7.16 -7.83 -4.48
N ASN A 261 -8.19 -8.59 -4.11
CA ASN A 261 -8.70 -8.67 -2.72
C ASN A 261 -7.93 -9.60 -1.79
N GLY A 262 -7.37 -10.72 -2.30
CA GLY A 262 -6.54 -11.65 -1.53
C GLY A 262 -7.29 -12.48 -0.48
N LEU A 263 -8.55 -12.81 -0.73
CA LEU A 263 -9.34 -13.63 0.17
C LEU A 263 -8.79 -15.06 0.26
N ILE A 264 -8.42 -15.50 1.47
CA ILE A 264 -7.91 -16.86 1.71
C ILE A 264 -9.02 -17.80 2.19
N SER A 265 -9.86 -17.34 3.11
CA SER A 265 -10.92 -18.14 3.70
C SER A 265 -12.28 -17.69 3.20
N ASP A 266 -13.17 -18.62 2.87
CA ASP A 266 -14.54 -18.32 2.47
C ASP A 266 -15.27 -17.51 3.56
N LEU A 267 -15.82 -16.37 3.18
CA LEU A 267 -16.60 -15.47 4.02
C LEU A 267 -18.10 -15.46 3.68
N SER A 268 -18.57 -16.40 2.87
CA SER A 268 -19.98 -16.51 2.44
C SER A 268 -20.96 -16.60 3.62
N ARG A 269 -20.54 -17.24 4.72
CA ARG A 269 -21.30 -17.28 5.99
C ARG A 269 -21.58 -15.89 6.60
N TYR A 270 -20.82 -14.86 6.20
CA TYR A 270 -21.03 -13.47 6.60
C TYR A 270 -21.70 -12.64 5.51
N GLY A 271 -22.21 -13.27 4.44
CA GLY A 271 -22.84 -12.62 3.30
C GLY A 271 -21.86 -11.98 2.31
N LEU A 272 -20.55 -12.26 2.43
CA LEU A 272 -19.54 -11.80 1.50
C LEU A 272 -19.16 -12.94 0.52
N HIS A 273 -19.62 -12.81 -0.71
CA HIS A 273 -19.39 -13.79 -1.79
C HIS A 273 -18.29 -13.27 -2.73
N GLU A 274 -17.06 -13.54 -2.36
CA GLU A 274 -15.86 -13.17 -3.12
C GLU A 274 -15.04 -14.43 -3.43
N PRO A 275 -14.41 -14.55 -4.60
CA PRO A 275 -13.56 -15.69 -4.92
C PRO A 275 -12.36 -15.75 -3.99
N THR A 276 -12.00 -16.95 -3.56
CA THR A 276 -10.79 -17.18 -2.78
C THR A 276 -9.57 -17.40 -3.69
N VAL A 277 -8.39 -17.15 -3.15
CA VAL A 277 -7.11 -17.41 -3.82
C VAL A 277 -6.96 -18.88 -4.20
N SER A 278 -7.40 -19.79 -3.31
CA SER A 278 -7.36 -21.24 -3.55
C SER A 278 -8.31 -21.67 -4.68
N GLU A 279 -9.47 -21.07 -4.80
CA GLU A 279 -10.41 -21.34 -5.92
C GLU A 279 -9.81 -20.89 -7.24
N ALA A 280 -9.17 -19.72 -7.31
CA ALA A 280 -8.50 -19.23 -8.51
C ALA A 280 -7.38 -20.20 -8.99
N LEU A 281 -6.60 -20.73 -8.06
CA LEU A 281 -5.57 -21.72 -8.39
C LEU A 281 -6.17 -23.06 -8.81
N LYS A 282 -7.25 -23.52 -8.15
CA LYS A 282 -7.95 -24.76 -8.51
C LYS A 282 -8.64 -24.66 -9.88
N ALA A 283 -9.17 -23.49 -10.23
CA ALA A 283 -9.68 -23.21 -11.57
C ALA A 283 -8.60 -23.35 -12.65
N GLY A 284 -7.32 -23.23 -12.27
CA GLY A 284 -6.18 -23.47 -13.15
C GLY A 284 -5.45 -22.22 -13.63
N ALA A 285 -5.71 -21.05 -13.02
CA ALA A 285 -4.94 -19.84 -13.28
C ALA A 285 -3.43 -20.11 -13.17
N ASP A 286 -2.65 -19.63 -14.13
CA ASP A 286 -1.20 -19.82 -14.14
C ASP A 286 -0.50 -18.95 -13.13
N ILE A 287 -1.01 -17.73 -12.95
CA ILE A 287 -0.54 -16.74 -11.99
C ILE A 287 -1.75 -16.04 -11.37
N VAL A 288 -1.73 -15.84 -10.06
CA VAL A 288 -2.71 -15.06 -9.31
C VAL A 288 -2.01 -13.94 -8.57
N LEU A 289 -2.57 -12.72 -8.66
CA LEU A 289 -2.06 -11.51 -8.03
C LEU A 289 -3.07 -10.99 -7.02
N PHE A 290 -2.59 -10.49 -5.88
CA PHE A 290 -3.48 -9.86 -4.90
C PHE A 290 -2.73 -8.96 -3.90
N SER A 291 -3.50 -8.07 -3.25
CA SER A 291 -3.00 -7.17 -2.20
C SER A 291 -2.97 -7.83 -0.83
N GLY A 292 -1.93 -7.57 -0.05
CA GLY A 292 -1.83 -8.05 1.32
C GLY A 292 -2.74 -7.29 2.30
N ASP A 293 -2.99 -6.03 2.06
CA ASP A 293 -3.69 -5.10 2.95
C ASP A 293 -5.21 -4.98 2.70
N LYS A 294 -5.78 -5.97 2.04
CA LYS A 294 -7.23 -6.09 1.84
C LYS A 294 -7.79 -7.29 2.62
N LEU A 295 -8.49 -8.21 1.96
CA LEU A 295 -9.12 -9.36 2.63
C LEU A 295 -8.14 -10.41 3.16
N LEU A 296 -6.87 -10.38 2.74
CA LEU A 296 -5.83 -11.16 3.41
C LEU A 296 -5.62 -10.70 4.87
N GLY A 297 -5.87 -9.44 5.20
CA GLY A 297 -5.70 -8.92 6.57
C GLY A 297 -4.23 -8.70 6.97
N GLY A 298 -3.34 -8.54 6.00
CA GLY A 298 -1.91 -8.32 6.18
C GLY A 298 -1.48 -6.87 5.99
N PRO A 299 -0.17 -6.61 5.94
CA PRO A 299 0.37 -5.30 5.57
C PRO A 299 0.26 -5.08 4.06
N GLN A 300 0.52 -3.82 3.63
CA GLN A 300 0.57 -3.51 2.20
C GLN A 300 1.65 -4.33 1.51
N ALA A 301 1.22 -5.14 0.54
CA ALA A 301 2.06 -5.92 -0.34
C ALA A 301 1.32 -6.30 -1.61
N GLY A 302 2.06 -6.60 -2.67
CA GLY A 302 1.57 -7.37 -3.80
C GLY A 302 2.08 -8.79 -3.69
N VAL A 303 1.19 -9.75 -3.66
CA VAL A 303 1.53 -11.17 -3.62
C VAL A 303 1.33 -11.76 -5.01
N ILE A 304 2.35 -12.44 -5.52
CA ILE A 304 2.36 -13.12 -6.81
C ILE A 304 2.53 -14.61 -6.54
N ILE A 305 1.58 -15.41 -6.92
CA ILE A 305 1.59 -16.87 -6.74
C ILE A 305 1.24 -17.58 -8.04
N GLY A 306 1.60 -18.84 -8.15
CA GLY A 306 1.20 -19.65 -9.29
C GLY A 306 2.17 -20.76 -9.64
N LYS A 307 2.23 -21.11 -10.92
CA LYS A 307 3.11 -22.16 -11.44
C LYS A 307 4.57 -21.74 -11.34
N LYS A 308 5.40 -22.64 -10.82
CA LYS A 308 6.84 -22.37 -10.55
C LYS A 308 7.57 -21.80 -11.75
N LYS A 309 7.33 -22.33 -12.95
CA LYS A 309 8.01 -21.89 -14.20
C LYS A 309 7.86 -20.38 -14.47
N TYR A 310 6.71 -19.79 -14.18
CA TYR A 310 6.47 -18.35 -14.38
C TYR A 310 7.04 -17.52 -13.24
N ILE A 311 6.89 -17.99 -12.01
CA ILE A 311 7.43 -17.29 -10.84
C ILE A 311 8.96 -17.22 -10.91
N ASP A 312 9.63 -18.26 -11.39
CA ASP A 312 11.09 -18.26 -11.58
C ASP A 312 11.56 -17.23 -12.63
N ILE A 313 10.77 -17.00 -13.71
CA ILE A 313 11.03 -15.94 -14.69
C ILE A 313 10.89 -14.56 -14.05
N ILE A 314 9.81 -14.35 -13.28
CA ILE A 314 9.50 -13.08 -12.62
C ILE A 314 10.60 -12.76 -11.58
N LYS A 315 11.06 -13.74 -10.80
CA LYS A 315 12.15 -13.55 -9.82
C LYS A 315 13.43 -13.01 -10.47
N LYS A 316 13.78 -13.45 -11.67
CA LYS A 316 15.00 -12.99 -12.37
C LYS A 316 14.95 -11.48 -12.70
N ILE A 317 13.78 -10.95 -13.06
CA ILE A 317 13.62 -9.51 -13.35
C ILE A 317 13.70 -8.68 -12.08
N ILE A 318 13.10 -9.14 -10.99
CA ILE A 318 13.12 -8.46 -9.69
C ILE A 318 14.56 -8.29 -9.19
N ILE A 319 15.36 -9.34 -9.25
CA ILE A 319 16.75 -9.32 -8.78
C ILE A 319 17.61 -8.32 -9.57
N HIS A 320 17.31 -8.12 -10.85
CA HIS A 320 18.16 -7.32 -11.75
C HIS A 320 17.77 -5.84 -11.86
N LYS A 321 16.52 -5.44 -11.50
CA LYS A 321 15.99 -4.12 -11.84
C LYS A 321 15.26 -3.37 -10.73
N ILE A 322 14.84 -3.99 -9.64
CA ILE A 322 13.99 -3.35 -8.61
C ILE A 322 14.46 -3.74 -7.23
N MET A 323 14.98 -2.75 -6.47
CA MET A 323 15.17 -2.91 -5.03
C MET A 323 13.80 -2.90 -4.36
N ILE A 324 13.38 -4.04 -3.83
CA ILE A 324 12.12 -4.19 -3.10
C ILE A 324 12.40 -3.95 -1.62
N THR A 325 11.79 -2.91 -1.07
CA THR A 325 11.82 -2.64 0.36
C THR A 325 10.76 -3.51 1.03
N MET A 326 11.11 -4.68 1.53
CA MET A 326 10.22 -5.57 2.27
C MET A 326 10.59 -5.58 3.75
N PHE A 327 10.14 -4.58 4.51
CA PHE A 327 10.43 -4.52 5.95
C PHE A 327 9.39 -5.23 6.86
N ILE A 328 8.25 -5.72 6.34
CA ILE A 328 7.11 -6.00 7.21
C ILE A 328 6.60 -7.46 7.16
N PHE A 329 7.29 -8.38 6.48
CA PHE A 329 6.75 -9.73 6.25
C PHE A 329 7.41 -10.87 7.03
N ALA A 330 8.16 -10.58 8.06
CA ALA A 330 8.97 -11.62 8.70
C ALA A 330 8.24 -12.56 9.68
N ARG A 331 6.90 -12.43 9.88
CA ARG A 331 6.13 -13.42 10.68
C ARG A 331 4.64 -13.46 10.34
#